data_491d17c9ee6b6dda34107eb4338bcab7
#
_entry.id   491d17c9ee6b6dda34107eb4338bcab7
#
_cell.length_a   1.000
_cell.length_b   1.000
_cell.length_c   1.000
_cell.angle_alpha   90.00
_cell.angle_beta   90.00
_cell.angle_gamma   90.00
#
_symmetry.space_group_name_H-M   'P 1'
#
loop_
_entity.id
_entity.type
_entity.pdbx_description
1 polymer ?
#
loop_
_entity_poly.entity_id
_entity_poly.type
_entity_poly.pdbx_seq_one_letter_code
_entity_poly.pdbx_strand_id
1 'polypeptide(L)'
;MKKFFLVLLSGMVSYMTYAQTNFWSIITEPEIASPKERKIVPTSGYKVYQIQQPEVFENWLAKLPEDPARAFSMSLPVPDGSTRIFKVWQTPIMEPALAAKYPHIKTFTGYAADNRFVTVKFDYTTKGFHAMVFAGKETYAIDPYTTANDGNYIVYYKEGYTRPDGHSMICELAASDDHELQKHSLNLSSDGVPSMQWKVNGQLKKTYRMALACTGEYAVAVAGANPTKADVLSAMVTTMNRVNGIYEREVAVSMVLIANNDELIFLSGSTDPYTNNSGSAMLGQNQTTVNDIIGNANYDIGHVFSTGGGGIAQLGSVCRTNSKARGVTGSANPVGDFFDVDYVAHEIGHQFGAQHTFNTNTGGCSGNGVANTAFEPGSGSTIMAYAGLCGSGNNLQNHSDAFFHTISLDEISNYITTQSGASCPVTTPVSNTPPVVPSFNATYYIPTSTPFEITAPEVTDADHDSLWYSWVQWDLGNFGSPWANPNNNGPIFRAFFPDESRTRVFPVIN
;
A
#
# COMPACT_ATOMS: atom_id res chain seq x y z
N MET A 1 75.74 -10.12 -19.64
CA MET A 1 74.46 -10.89 -19.55
C MET A 1 73.76 -10.52 -18.24
N LYS A 2 72.82 -9.61 -18.29
CA LYS A 2 71.99 -9.23 -17.13
C LYS A 2 70.68 -9.98 -17.25
N LYS A 3 70.37 -10.87 -16.28
CA LYS A 3 69.11 -11.58 -16.19
C LYS A 3 68.09 -10.70 -15.50
N PHE A 4 67.02 -10.34 -16.19
CA PHE A 4 65.82 -9.72 -15.62
C PHE A 4 64.91 -10.82 -15.08
N PHE A 5 64.60 -10.77 -13.79
CA PHE A 5 63.54 -11.57 -13.17
C PHE A 5 62.24 -10.77 -13.21
N LEU A 6 61.25 -11.26 -13.94
CA LEU A 6 59.88 -10.75 -13.97
C LEU A 6 59.08 -11.43 -12.85
N VAL A 7 58.76 -10.74 -11.77
CA VAL A 7 57.88 -11.20 -10.71
C VAL A 7 56.43 -10.87 -11.13
N LEU A 8 55.68 -11.86 -11.57
CA LEU A 8 54.24 -11.75 -11.76
C LEU A 8 53.54 -11.80 -10.37
N LEU A 9 53.09 -10.63 -9.88
CA LEU A 9 52.18 -10.57 -8.76
C LEU A 9 50.77 -10.88 -9.30
N SER A 10 50.29 -12.14 -9.15
CA SER A 10 48.90 -12.48 -9.35
C SER A 10 48.08 -12.01 -8.16
N GLY A 11 47.41 -10.86 -8.30
CA GLY A 11 46.42 -10.39 -7.35
C GLY A 11 45.21 -11.34 -7.40
N MET A 12 45.09 -12.21 -6.40
CA MET A 12 43.81 -12.90 -6.14
C MET A 12 42.81 -11.87 -5.67
N VAL A 13 41.92 -11.43 -6.57
CA VAL A 13 40.68 -10.78 -6.21
C VAL A 13 39.78 -11.87 -5.66
N SER A 14 39.74 -11.98 -4.34
CA SER A 14 38.75 -12.81 -3.64
C SER A 14 37.38 -12.18 -3.86
N TYR A 15 36.62 -12.65 -4.83
CA TYR A 15 35.18 -12.45 -4.86
C TYR A 15 34.63 -13.16 -3.64
N MET A 16 34.33 -12.42 -2.58
CA MET A 16 33.45 -12.91 -1.53
C MET A 16 32.07 -13.12 -2.16
N THR A 17 31.83 -14.31 -2.65
CA THR A 17 30.46 -14.78 -2.87
C THR A 17 29.82 -14.83 -1.49
N TYR A 18 29.00 -13.83 -1.16
CA TYR A 18 28.11 -13.96 -0.02
C TYR A 18 27.22 -15.17 -0.29
N ALA A 19 27.50 -16.26 0.41
CA ALA A 19 26.66 -17.44 0.38
C ALA A 19 25.22 -16.97 0.70
N GLN A 20 24.29 -17.42 -0.13
CA GLN A 20 22.88 -17.15 0.05
C GLN A 20 22.46 -17.71 1.42
N THR A 21 22.32 -16.84 2.41
CA THR A 21 22.02 -17.27 3.77
C THR A 21 20.52 -17.47 3.87
N ASN A 22 20.08 -18.72 3.97
CA ASN A 22 18.70 -19.04 4.26
C ASN A 22 18.50 -19.04 5.78
N PHE A 23 17.79 -18.05 6.28
CA PHE A 23 17.47 -17.91 7.71
C PHE A 23 16.19 -18.63 8.11
N TRP A 24 15.42 -19.15 7.16
CA TRP A 24 14.07 -19.65 7.35
C TRP A 24 14.02 -21.17 7.31
N SER A 25 13.34 -21.76 8.26
CA SER A 25 12.95 -23.17 8.23
C SER A 25 11.47 -23.33 8.46
N ILE A 26 10.84 -24.19 7.64
CA ILE A 26 9.45 -24.56 7.82
C ILE A 26 9.31 -25.43 9.07
N ILE A 27 8.27 -25.17 9.85
CA ILE A 27 7.99 -25.92 11.07
C ILE A 27 6.54 -26.40 11.10
N THR A 28 6.25 -27.37 11.96
CA THR A 28 4.88 -27.71 12.31
C THR A 28 4.27 -26.55 13.09
N GLU A 29 2.98 -26.31 12.87
CA GLU A 29 2.26 -25.23 13.58
C GLU A 29 2.41 -25.39 15.11
N PRO A 30 2.96 -24.38 15.80
CA PRO A 30 3.16 -24.45 17.23
C PRO A 30 1.83 -24.39 17.99
N GLU A 31 1.77 -25.07 19.13
CA GLU A 31 0.66 -24.90 20.06
C GLU A 31 0.69 -23.49 20.67
N ILE A 32 -0.45 -22.81 20.67
CA ILE A 32 -0.62 -21.49 21.29
C ILE A 32 -1.50 -21.63 22.55
N ALA A 33 -1.09 -20.94 23.61
CA ALA A 33 -1.79 -20.99 24.88
C ALA A 33 -3.20 -20.37 24.81
N SER A 34 -3.38 -19.39 23.92
CA SER A 34 -4.67 -18.72 23.68
C SER A 34 -4.82 -18.29 22.24
N PRO A 35 -5.97 -18.55 21.58
CA PRO A 35 -6.25 -18.01 20.24
C PRO A 35 -6.18 -16.48 20.14
N LYS A 36 -6.38 -15.77 21.26
CA LYS A 36 -6.26 -14.29 21.31
C LYS A 36 -4.82 -13.78 21.13
N GLU A 37 -3.82 -14.65 21.25
CA GLU A 37 -2.43 -14.30 20.98
C GLU A 37 -2.13 -14.20 19.47
N ARG A 38 -2.99 -14.77 18.62
CA ARG A 38 -2.90 -14.62 17.17
C ARG A 38 -3.75 -13.46 16.70
N LYS A 39 -3.11 -12.50 16.05
CA LYS A 39 -3.80 -11.35 15.42
C LYS A 39 -4.16 -11.60 13.96
N ILE A 40 -3.44 -12.50 13.31
CA ILE A 40 -3.61 -12.85 11.89
C ILE A 40 -3.96 -14.32 11.80
N VAL A 41 -5.14 -14.62 11.28
CA VAL A 41 -5.68 -15.99 11.22
C VAL A 41 -6.14 -16.27 9.77
N PRO A 42 -5.22 -16.65 8.87
CA PRO A 42 -5.60 -17.09 7.53
C PRO A 42 -6.43 -18.38 7.60
N THR A 43 -7.37 -18.51 6.66
CA THR A 43 -8.24 -19.70 6.59
C THR A 43 -7.67 -20.81 5.72
N SER A 44 -6.75 -20.46 4.81
CA SER A 44 -6.11 -21.41 3.89
C SER A 44 -4.81 -20.82 3.32
N GLY A 45 -4.02 -21.66 2.64
CA GLY A 45 -2.88 -21.20 1.86
C GLY A 45 -1.77 -20.54 2.70
N TYR A 46 -1.44 -21.09 3.86
CA TYR A 46 -0.36 -20.59 4.69
C TYR A 46 0.60 -21.68 5.14
N LYS A 47 1.78 -21.26 5.57
CA LYS A 47 2.80 -22.08 6.22
C LYS A 47 3.38 -21.34 7.42
N VAL A 48 3.92 -22.11 8.37
CA VAL A 48 4.62 -21.54 9.54
C VAL A 48 6.11 -21.79 9.40
N TYR A 49 6.87 -20.74 9.67
CA TYR A 49 8.32 -20.74 9.58
C TYR A 49 8.93 -20.23 10.88
N GLN A 50 10.18 -20.61 11.09
CA GLN A 50 10.99 -20.10 12.19
C GLN A 50 12.26 -19.46 11.63
N ILE A 51 12.62 -18.29 12.15
CA ILE A 51 13.93 -17.71 11.88
C ILE A 51 14.96 -18.46 12.70
N GLN A 52 15.92 -19.07 12.00
CA GLN A 52 17.07 -19.71 12.60
C GLN A 52 18.10 -18.64 12.98
N GLN A 53 18.63 -18.71 14.19
CA GLN A 53 19.65 -17.77 14.69
C GLN A 53 19.20 -16.28 14.58
N PRO A 54 18.18 -15.84 15.35
CA PRO A 54 17.62 -14.50 15.25
C PRO A 54 18.65 -13.37 15.38
N GLU A 55 19.62 -13.50 16.30
CA GLU A 55 20.69 -12.51 16.48
C GLU A 55 21.61 -12.38 15.24
N VAL A 56 21.89 -13.50 14.54
CA VAL A 56 22.67 -13.48 13.30
C VAL A 56 21.87 -12.81 12.20
N PHE A 57 20.57 -13.07 12.14
CA PHE A 57 19.66 -12.44 11.18
C PHE A 57 19.58 -10.93 11.40
N GLU A 58 19.37 -10.47 12.63
CA GLU A 58 19.34 -9.04 12.97
C GLU A 58 20.65 -8.34 12.62
N ASN A 59 21.77 -8.94 12.99
CA ASN A 59 23.11 -8.43 12.64
C ASN A 59 23.36 -8.40 11.13
N TRP A 60 22.76 -9.30 10.37
CA TRP A 60 22.83 -9.30 8.91
C TRP A 60 21.97 -8.16 8.34
N LEU A 61 20.74 -7.97 8.82
CA LEU A 61 19.87 -6.87 8.41
C LEU A 61 20.51 -5.49 8.68
N ALA A 62 21.20 -5.35 9.81
CA ALA A 62 21.89 -4.11 10.16
C ALA A 62 23.03 -3.71 9.19
N LYS A 63 23.53 -4.66 8.38
CA LYS A 63 24.57 -4.43 7.37
C LYS A 63 24.03 -4.10 5.98
N LEU A 64 22.72 -4.15 5.78
CA LEU A 64 22.12 -3.84 4.49
C LEU A 64 22.41 -2.37 4.12
N PRO A 65 22.89 -2.12 2.88
CA PRO A 65 23.14 -0.76 2.41
C PRO A 65 21.84 0.02 2.19
N GLU A 66 21.91 1.34 2.19
CA GLU A 66 20.83 2.20 1.73
C GLU A 66 20.84 2.39 0.20
N ASP A 67 21.97 2.14 -0.44
CA ASP A 67 22.13 2.24 -1.89
C ASP A 67 21.60 0.97 -2.59
N PRO A 68 20.55 1.06 -3.40
CA PRO A 68 19.98 -0.09 -4.12
C PRO A 68 20.95 -0.72 -5.13
N ALA A 69 21.96 0.03 -5.64
CA ALA A 69 22.98 -0.52 -6.50
C ALA A 69 23.90 -1.53 -5.79
N ARG A 70 23.92 -1.49 -4.46
CA ARG A 70 24.68 -2.39 -3.59
C ARG A 70 23.81 -3.43 -2.89
N ALA A 71 22.58 -3.61 -3.32
CA ALA A 71 21.60 -4.50 -2.71
C ALA A 71 22.15 -5.92 -2.45
N PHE A 72 21.84 -6.48 -1.29
CA PHE A 72 22.19 -7.85 -0.93
C PHE A 72 21.12 -8.84 -1.40
N SER A 73 21.49 -10.11 -1.53
CA SER A 73 20.55 -11.18 -1.84
C SER A 73 20.00 -11.80 -0.56
N MET A 74 18.67 -11.87 -0.44
CA MET A 74 17.96 -12.45 0.69
C MET A 74 16.94 -13.46 0.18
N SER A 75 16.87 -14.64 0.80
CA SER A 75 15.81 -15.62 0.54
C SER A 75 14.64 -15.38 1.48
N LEU A 76 13.43 -15.23 0.95
CA LEU A 76 12.19 -15.14 1.72
C LEU A 76 11.30 -16.36 1.45
N PRO A 77 10.59 -16.85 2.47
CA PRO A 77 9.64 -17.94 2.30
C PRO A 77 8.40 -17.51 1.51
N VAL A 78 7.81 -18.45 0.79
CA VAL A 78 6.54 -18.31 0.07
C VAL A 78 5.49 -19.21 0.74
N PRO A 79 4.18 -18.85 0.70
CA PRO A 79 3.15 -19.65 1.37
C PRO A 79 3.00 -21.09 0.87
N ASP A 80 3.44 -21.39 -0.36
CA ASP A 80 3.42 -22.73 -0.95
C ASP A 80 4.51 -23.68 -0.39
N GLY A 81 5.45 -23.14 0.39
CA GLY A 81 6.57 -23.86 0.95
C GLY A 81 7.89 -23.67 0.19
N SER A 82 7.86 -22.99 -0.93
CA SER A 82 9.06 -22.60 -1.68
C SER A 82 9.75 -21.38 -1.07
N THR A 83 10.84 -20.96 -1.67
CA THR A 83 11.54 -19.72 -1.32
C THR A 83 11.82 -18.89 -2.57
N ARG A 84 11.82 -17.56 -2.43
CA ARG A 84 12.15 -16.63 -3.50
C ARG A 84 13.29 -15.73 -3.11
N ILE A 85 14.18 -15.42 -4.05
CA ILE A 85 15.35 -14.58 -3.81
C ILE A 85 15.00 -13.13 -4.14
N PHE A 86 15.29 -12.22 -3.22
CA PHE A 86 15.12 -10.79 -3.37
C PHE A 86 16.47 -10.06 -3.32
N LYS A 87 16.61 -8.99 -4.08
CA LYS A 87 17.63 -7.97 -3.91
C LYS A 87 17.09 -6.93 -2.95
N VAL A 88 17.73 -6.75 -1.79
CA VAL A 88 17.21 -5.97 -0.68
C VAL A 88 18.20 -4.92 -0.19
N TRP A 89 17.67 -3.79 0.26
CA TRP A 89 18.41 -2.67 0.84
C TRP A 89 17.60 -1.96 1.91
N GLN A 90 18.25 -1.18 2.77
CA GLN A 90 17.58 -0.40 3.81
C GLN A 90 16.91 0.84 3.21
N THR A 91 15.68 1.11 3.59
CA THR A 91 14.90 2.27 3.17
C THR A 91 14.22 2.89 4.39
N PRO A 92 14.86 3.84 5.08
CA PRO A 92 14.27 4.47 6.26
C PRO A 92 12.98 5.22 5.92
N ILE A 93 11.91 4.99 6.70
CA ILE A 93 10.66 5.76 6.63
C ILE A 93 10.44 6.61 7.89
N MET A 94 11.47 6.81 8.67
CA MET A 94 11.52 7.74 9.80
C MET A 94 12.59 8.81 9.55
N GLU A 95 12.31 10.05 9.89
CA GLU A 95 13.34 11.08 9.88
C GLU A 95 14.51 10.71 10.82
N PRO A 96 15.75 11.15 10.52
CA PRO A 96 16.95 10.70 11.23
C PRO A 96 16.90 10.84 12.75
N ALA A 97 16.28 11.90 13.28
CA ALA A 97 16.18 12.11 14.72
C ALA A 97 15.23 11.09 15.38
N LEU A 98 14.13 10.72 14.73
CA LEU A 98 13.24 9.66 15.22
C LEU A 98 13.92 8.29 15.13
N ALA A 99 14.58 7.99 14.01
CA ALA A 99 15.33 6.75 13.83
C ALA A 99 16.46 6.58 14.87
N ALA A 100 17.10 7.68 15.27
CA ALA A 100 18.14 7.66 16.32
C ALA A 100 17.56 7.36 17.72
N LYS A 101 16.33 7.80 18.02
CA LYS A 101 15.62 7.45 19.27
C LYS A 101 15.20 5.98 19.32
N TYR A 102 14.89 5.38 18.16
CA TYR A 102 14.35 4.03 18.03
C TYR A 102 15.20 3.17 17.08
N PRO A 103 16.48 2.92 17.40
CA PRO A 103 17.44 2.31 16.47
C PRO A 103 17.12 0.86 16.10
N HIS A 104 16.27 0.19 16.88
CA HIS A 104 15.81 -1.18 16.61
C HIS A 104 14.68 -1.27 15.59
N ILE A 105 14.09 -0.14 15.19
CA ILE A 105 13.05 -0.09 14.16
C ILE A 105 13.73 0.19 12.83
N LYS A 106 13.75 -0.80 11.94
CA LYS A 106 14.40 -0.73 10.62
C LYS A 106 13.43 -1.14 9.53
N THR A 107 13.47 -0.42 8.42
CA THR A 107 12.64 -0.68 7.24
C THR A 107 13.48 -0.88 5.99
N PHE A 108 12.98 -1.74 5.11
CA PHE A 108 13.71 -2.22 3.95
C PHE A 108 12.80 -2.34 2.74
N THR A 109 13.41 -2.30 1.58
CA THR A 109 12.76 -2.52 0.28
C THR A 109 13.55 -3.57 -0.51
N GLY A 110 12.88 -4.26 -1.41
CA GLY A 110 13.53 -5.16 -2.34
C GLY A 110 12.68 -5.49 -3.55
N TYR A 111 13.30 -6.14 -4.53
CA TYR A 111 12.64 -6.74 -5.68
C TYR A 111 13.13 -8.17 -5.90
N ALA A 112 12.28 -9.03 -6.45
CA ALA A 112 12.65 -10.40 -6.73
C ALA A 112 13.73 -10.48 -7.84
N ALA A 113 14.71 -11.35 -7.64
CA ALA A 113 15.85 -11.45 -8.55
C ALA A 113 15.45 -11.97 -9.94
N ASP A 114 14.36 -12.73 -10.01
CA ASP A 114 13.78 -13.32 -11.21
C ASP A 114 12.75 -12.42 -11.91
N ASN A 115 12.14 -11.49 -11.17
CA ASN A 115 11.12 -10.59 -11.70
C ASN A 115 11.09 -9.28 -10.90
N ARG A 116 11.57 -8.18 -11.47
CA ARG A 116 11.67 -6.88 -10.82
C ARG A 116 10.31 -6.24 -10.46
N PHE A 117 9.23 -6.66 -11.11
CA PHE A 117 7.89 -6.19 -10.78
C PHE A 117 7.41 -6.72 -9.43
N VAL A 118 7.89 -7.90 -9.03
CA VAL A 118 7.62 -8.45 -7.71
C VAL A 118 8.50 -7.75 -6.70
N THR A 119 7.89 -6.90 -5.88
CA THR A 119 8.58 -6.09 -4.88
C THR A 119 8.24 -6.54 -3.47
N VAL A 120 9.09 -6.19 -2.52
CA VAL A 120 8.86 -6.45 -1.10
C VAL A 120 9.14 -5.21 -0.28
N LYS A 121 8.27 -4.93 0.67
CA LYS A 121 8.51 -4.06 1.81
C LYS A 121 8.57 -4.93 3.05
N PHE A 122 9.61 -4.75 3.86
CA PHE A 122 9.72 -5.46 5.11
C PHE A 122 10.36 -4.57 6.19
N ASP A 123 10.14 -4.95 7.42
CA ASP A 123 10.71 -4.28 8.58
C ASP A 123 11.17 -5.31 9.61
N TYR A 124 12.05 -4.85 10.48
CA TYR A 124 12.45 -5.57 11.68
C TYR A 124 12.39 -4.59 12.85
N THR A 125 11.54 -4.93 13.82
CA THR A 125 11.17 -4.03 14.90
C THR A 125 11.15 -4.77 16.23
N THR A 126 10.77 -4.11 17.31
CA THR A 126 10.54 -4.76 18.62
C THR A 126 9.46 -5.85 18.55
N LYS A 127 8.62 -5.83 17.53
CA LYS A 127 7.56 -6.83 17.27
C LYS A 127 8.01 -7.99 16.38
N GLY A 128 9.25 -7.98 15.91
CA GLY A 128 9.81 -8.99 15.02
C GLY A 128 9.87 -8.56 13.56
N PHE A 129 9.93 -9.53 12.67
CA PHE A 129 9.99 -9.35 11.23
C PHE A 129 8.57 -9.29 10.65
N HIS A 130 8.33 -8.33 9.77
CA HIS A 130 7.11 -8.24 8.98
C HIS A 130 7.49 -8.02 7.53
N ALA A 131 6.78 -8.62 6.59
CA ALA A 131 6.96 -8.35 5.18
C ALA A 131 5.64 -8.39 4.43
N MET A 132 5.57 -7.63 3.35
CA MET A 132 4.54 -7.75 2.33
C MET A 132 5.21 -7.81 0.97
N VAL A 133 4.94 -8.89 0.25
CA VAL A 133 5.42 -9.14 -1.11
C VAL A 133 4.29 -8.83 -2.08
N PHE A 134 4.50 -7.84 -2.91
CA PHE A 134 3.57 -7.41 -3.94
C PHE A 134 3.84 -8.19 -5.22
N ALA A 135 3.06 -9.22 -5.48
CA ALA A 135 3.22 -10.16 -6.60
C ALA A 135 1.93 -10.32 -7.42
N GLY A 136 1.19 -9.24 -7.61
CA GLY A 136 -0.11 -9.28 -8.27
C GLY A 136 -1.12 -10.13 -7.47
N LYS A 137 -1.76 -11.09 -8.11
CA LYS A 137 -2.70 -12.02 -7.44
C LYS A 137 -2.04 -12.86 -6.36
N GLU A 138 -0.74 -13.12 -6.49
CA GLU A 138 0.03 -13.91 -5.53
C GLU A 138 0.66 -13.04 -4.42
N THR A 139 0.11 -11.85 -4.17
CA THR A 139 0.53 -11.00 -3.05
C THR A 139 0.39 -11.78 -1.74
N TYR A 140 1.45 -11.76 -0.92
CA TYR A 140 1.50 -12.47 0.34
C TYR A 140 2.21 -11.68 1.43
N ALA A 141 1.98 -12.06 2.67
CA ALA A 141 2.61 -11.44 3.82
C ALA A 141 3.35 -12.45 4.70
N ILE A 142 4.30 -11.94 5.45
CA ILE A 142 5.03 -12.64 6.52
C ILE A 142 4.82 -11.81 7.77
N ASP A 143 4.24 -12.41 8.80
CA ASP A 143 3.96 -11.74 10.07
C ASP A 143 4.32 -12.66 11.25
N PRO A 144 4.60 -12.12 12.44
CA PRO A 144 4.76 -12.94 13.64
C PRO A 144 3.56 -13.86 13.88
N TYR A 145 3.82 -15.12 14.22
CA TYR A 145 2.78 -16.12 14.45
C TYR A 145 1.91 -15.77 15.64
N THR A 146 2.53 -15.20 16.69
CA THR A 146 1.85 -14.70 17.90
C THR A 146 2.31 -13.29 18.23
N THR A 147 1.61 -12.65 19.16
CA THR A 147 2.01 -11.32 19.69
C THR A 147 3.28 -11.36 20.55
N ALA A 148 3.75 -12.56 20.91
CA ALA A 148 4.91 -12.74 21.79
C ALA A 148 6.26 -12.58 21.10
N ASN A 149 6.29 -12.48 19.75
CA ASN A 149 7.52 -12.45 18.95
C ASN A 149 8.52 -13.56 19.36
N ASP A 150 8.06 -14.79 19.31
CA ASP A 150 8.78 -16.00 19.71
C ASP A 150 9.70 -16.58 18.62
N GLY A 151 9.93 -15.82 17.55
CA GLY A 151 10.73 -16.21 16.38
C GLY A 151 9.98 -17.10 15.38
N ASN A 152 8.68 -17.33 15.60
CA ASN A 152 7.80 -18.05 14.68
C ASN A 152 6.99 -17.07 13.84
N TYR A 153 6.82 -17.38 12.56
CA TYR A 153 6.17 -16.51 11.58
C TYR A 153 5.17 -17.28 10.76
N ILE A 154 4.04 -16.62 10.45
CA ILE A 154 3.07 -17.11 9.50
C ILE A 154 3.30 -16.46 8.14
N VAL A 155 3.33 -17.27 7.08
CA VAL A 155 3.50 -16.85 5.69
C VAL A 155 2.23 -17.26 4.96
N TYR A 156 1.48 -16.27 4.43
CA TYR A 156 0.13 -16.50 3.92
C TYR A 156 -0.18 -15.62 2.71
N TYR A 157 -0.97 -16.17 1.77
CA TYR A 157 -1.51 -15.38 0.67
C TYR A 157 -2.60 -14.42 1.15
N LYS A 158 -2.60 -13.20 0.63
CA LYS A 158 -3.64 -12.20 0.90
C LYS A 158 -5.04 -12.75 0.67
N GLU A 159 -5.26 -13.48 -0.41
CA GLU A 159 -6.54 -14.09 -0.76
C GLU A 159 -7.05 -15.08 0.30
N GLY A 160 -6.15 -15.77 1.00
CA GLY A 160 -6.48 -16.73 2.07
C GLY A 160 -6.78 -16.09 3.42
N TYR A 161 -6.61 -14.78 3.55
CA TYR A 161 -6.87 -14.07 4.80
C TYR A 161 -8.29 -13.51 4.81
N THR A 162 -9.09 -13.90 5.79
CA THR A 162 -10.46 -13.41 5.98
C THR A 162 -10.55 -12.46 7.15
N ARG A 163 -11.47 -11.50 7.07
CA ARG A 163 -11.69 -10.52 8.16
C ARG A 163 -12.00 -11.24 9.47
N PRO A 164 -11.27 -10.95 10.56
CA PRO A 164 -11.42 -11.69 11.81
C PRO A 164 -12.82 -11.62 12.42
N ASP A 165 -13.56 -10.52 12.26
CA ASP A 165 -14.72 -10.22 13.11
C ASP A 165 -16.01 -9.87 12.37
N GLY A 166 -16.11 -10.07 11.05
CA GLY A 166 -17.31 -9.70 10.30
C GLY A 166 -17.65 -8.19 10.36
N HIS A 167 -16.79 -7.37 10.95
CA HIS A 167 -16.98 -5.93 11.01
C HIS A 167 -16.74 -5.31 9.64
N SER A 168 -17.78 -4.74 9.08
CA SER A 168 -17.68 -3.90 7.90
C SER A 168 -16.99 -2.59 8.29
N MET A 169 -15.93 -2.22 7.60
CA MET A 169 -15.47 -0.84 7.63
C MET A 169 -16.61 0.06 7.13
N ILE A 170 -16.86 1.14 7.86
CA ILE A 170 -17.62 2.25 7.33
C ILE A 170 -16.56 3.30 7.01
N CYS A 171 -16.37 3.58 5.73
CA CYS A 171 -15.60 4.75 5.32
C CYS A 171 -16.58 5.86 4.99
N GLU A 172 -16.36 7.04 5.53
CA GLU A 172 -17.09 8.25 5.23
C GLU A 172 -16.14 9.24 4.54
N LEU A 173 -16.53 9.74 3.38
CA LEU A 173 -15.77 10.77 2.69
C LEU A 173 -16.18 12.14 3.23
N ALA A 174 -15.30 12.83 3.97
CA ALA A 174 -15.51 14.21 4.34
C ALA A 174 -15.28 15.11 3.12
N ALA A 175 -16.30 15.88 2.75
CA ALA A 175 -16.23 16.77 1.60
C ALA A 175 -15.05 17.73 1.67
N SER A 176 -14.39 17.95 0.55
CA SER A 176 -13.37 18.98 0.41
C SER A 176 -14.02 20.36 0.48
N ASP A 177 -13.35 21.32 1.16
CA ASP A 177 -13.67 22.74 1.08
C ASP A 177 -13.32 23.34 -0.29
N ASP A 178 -12.70 22.57 -1.18
CA ASP A 178 -12.27 22.98 -2.50
C ASP A 178 -13.29 22.59 -3.58
N HIS A 179 -13.94 23.60 -4.13
CA HIS A 179 -14.90 23.44 -5.23
C HIS A 179 -14.27 22.84 -6.50
N GLU A 180 -12.94 22.93 -6.70
CA GLU A 180 -12.24 22.34 -7.86
C GLU A 180 -12.11 20.83 -7.73
N LEU A 181 -11.89 20.30 -6.53
CA LEU A 181 -11.88 18.85 -6.28
C LEU A 181 -13.27 18.23 -6.40
N GLN A 182 -14.31 18.98 -6.00
CA GLN A 182 -15.71 18.54 -6.19
C GLN A 182 -16.13 18.57 -7.66
N LYS A 183 -15.45 19.36 -8.48
CA LYS A 183 -15.68 19.55 -9.92
C LYS A 183 -14.67 18.81 -10.79
N HIS A 184 -14.01 17.76 -10.32
CA HIS A 184 -13.26 16.93 -11.25
C HIS A 184 -14.26 16.28 -12.24
N SER A 185 -14.88 17.19 -13.04
CA SER A 185 -15.62 16.81 -14.21
C SER A 185 -14.59 16.28 -15.20
N LEU A 186 -14.58 14.97 -15.37
CA LEU A 186 -13.96 14.36 -16.53
C LEU A 186 -14.34 15.22 -17.72
N ASN A 187 -13.35 15.81 -18.40
CA ASN A 187 -13.60 16.48 -19.66
C ASN A 187 -14.11 15.40 -20.61
N LEU A 188 -15.43 15.36 -20.79
CA LEU A 188 -16.03 14.47 -21.76
C LEU A 188 -15.62 14.95 -23.13
N SER A 189 -15.10 14.05 -23.97
CA SER A 189 -14.95 14.29 -25.40
C SER A 189 -16.34 14.54 -26.03
N SER A 190 -16.38 15.06 -27.25
CA SER A 190 -17.64 15.25 -28.01
C SER A 190 -18.52 14.01 -28.09
N ASP A 191 -17.96 12.83 -27.84
CA ASP A 191 -18.60 11.53 -27.91
C ASP A 191 -19.07 11.02 -26.52
N GLY A 192 -18.98 11.87 -25.48
CA GLY A 192 -19.34 11.52 -24.10
C GLY A 192 -18.33 10.63 -23.38
N VAL A 193 -17.19 10.35 -23.99
CA VAL A 193 -16.12 9.57 -23.38
C VAL A 193 -15.22 10.49 -22.55
N PRO A 194 -14.91 10.16 -21.31
CA PRO A 194 -13.99 10.94 -20.51
C PRO A 194 -12.62 11.04 -21.17
N SER A 195 -12.16 12.26 -21.43
CA SER A 195 -10.78 12.46 -21.92
C SER A 195 -9.83 12.37 -20.74
N MET A 196 -9.00 11.36 -20.76
CA MET A 196 -7.91 11.20 -19.77
C MET A 196 -6.70 12.02 -20.23
N GLN A 197 -6.26 12.95 -19.39
CA GLN A 197 -4.98 13.60 -19.59
C GLN A 197 -3.92 12.82 -18.83
N TRP A 198 -3.24 11.92 -19.53
CA TRP A 198 -2.12 11.18 -18.97
C TRP A 198 -1.06 12.14 -18.43
N LYS A 199 -0.82 12.08 -17.15
CA LYS A 199 0.36 12.68 -16.55
C LYS A 199 1.30 11.55 -16.20
N VAL A 200 2.38 11.49 -16.94
CA VAL A 200 3.43 10.52 -16.71
C VAL A 200 4.09 10.83 -15.37
N ASN A 201 3.95 9.93 -14.41
CA ASN A 201 4.71 9.91 -13.18
C ASN A 201 5.92 8.97 -13.35
N GLY A 202 6.96 9.13 -12.53
CA GLY A 202 8.08 8.21 -12.50
C GLY A 202 9.43 8.86 -12.82
N GLN A 203 9.48 10.13 -13.21
CA GLN A 203 10.72 10.90 -13.31
C GLN A 203 11.07 11.63 -12.01
N LEU A 204 10.09 11.84 -11.14
CA LEU A 204 10.22 12.57 -9.89
C LEU A 204 9.59 11.78 -8.76
N LYS A 205 10.37 11.46 -7.74
CA LYS A 205 9.86 10.93 -6.48
C LYS A 205 9.46 12.08 -5.56
N LYS A 206 8.28 12.00 -4.96
CA LYS A 206 7.76 12.98 -3.99
C LYS A 206 7.75 12.39 -2.59
N THR A 207 8.41 13.04 -1.66
CA THR A 207 8.47 12.61 -0.26
C THR A 207 7.74 13.62 0.62
N TYR A 208 6.72 13.14 1.34
CA TYR A 208 5.91 13.92 2.27
C TYR A 208 6.27 13.60 3.72
N ARG A 209 6.33 14.62 4.57
CA ARG A 209 6.52 14.48 6.02
C ARG A 209 5.19 14.11 6.65
N MET A 210 5.14 12.92 7.25
CA MET A 210 3.95 12.32 7.84
C MET A 210 3.94 12.52 9.35
N ALA A 211 2.92 13.20 9.86
CA ALA A 211 2.60 13.29 11.29
C ALA A 211 1.52 12.23 11.60
N LEU A 212 1.92 11.09 12.14
CA LEU A 212 1.05 9.95 12.40
C LEU A 212 0.76 9.85 13.90
N ALA A 213 -0.48 10.12 14.27
CA ALA A 213 -0.97 9.98 15.63
C ALA A 213 -1.64 8.63 15.89
N CYS A 214 -1.87 8.29 17.14
CA CYS A 214 -2.75 7.18 17.50
C CYS A 214 -3.51 7.46 18.79
N THR A 215 -4.69 6.84 18.96
CA THR A 215 -5.42 6.84 20.22
C THR A 215 -4.76 5.86 21.22
N GLY A 216 -5.05 6.04 22.53
CA GLY A 216 -4.55 5.10 23.54
C GLY A 216 -5.14 3.70 23.38
N GLU A 217 -6.37 3.58 22.85
CA GLU A 217 -6.99 2.30 22.56
C GLU A 217 -6.24 1.56 21.42
N TYR A 218 -5.80 2.29 20.38
CA TYR A 218 -4.92 1.72 19.35
C TYR A 218 -3.62 1.20 19.98
N ALA A 219 -3.00 2.01 20.83
CA ALA A 219 -1.76 1.62 21.51
C ALA A 219 -1.91 0.29 22.28
N VAL A 220 -3.00 0.14 23.05
CA VAL A 220 -3.31 -1.09 23.76
C VAL A 220 -3.60 -2.26 22.80
N ALA A 221 -4.30 -2.00 21.69
CA ALA A 221 -4.64 -3.05 20.72
C ALA A 221 -3.40 -3.65 20.04
N VAL A 222 -2.37 -2.84 19.71
CA VAL A 222 -1.18 -3.31 18.99
C VAL A 222 -0.02 -3.70 19.91
N ALA A 223 0.05 -3.15 21.15
CA ALA A 223 1.18 -3.35 22.05
C ALA A 223 0.82 -4.04 23.38
N GLY A 224 -0.47 -4.34 23.61
CA GLY A 224 -0.94 -5.00 24.82
C GLY A 224 -1.24 -4.03 25.96
N ALA A 225 -1.54 -4.57 27.15
CA ALA A 225 -2.07 -3.83 28.29
C ALA A 225 -1.11 -2.74 28.86
N ASN A 226 0.19 -2.88 28.62
CA ASN A 226 1.20 -1.93 29.06
C ASN A 226 2.02 -1.45 27.84
N PRO A 227 1.42 -0.65 26.94
CA PRO A 227 2.07 -0.27 25.71
C PRO A 227 3.27 0.65 25.97
N THR A 228 4.33 0.49 25.19
CA THR A 228 5.43 1.44 25.12
C THR A 228 5.39 2.22 23.80
N LYS A 229 5.96 3.43 23.78
CA LYS A 229 6.06 4.19 22.52
C LYS A 229 6.82 3.43 21.44
N ALA A 230 7.84 2.67 21.81
CA ALA A 230 8.63 1.85 20.88
C ALA A 230 7.78 0.74 20.24
N ASP A 231 6.95 0.05 21.01
CA ASP A 231 6.09 -1.02 20.51
C ASP A 231 4.97 -0.48 19.61
N VAL A 232 4.38 0.65 19.99
CA VAL A 232 3.33 1.30 19.20
C VAL A 232 3.91 1.86 17.89
N LEU A 233 5.06 2.54 17.97
CA LEU A 233 5.76 3.05 16.78
C LEU A 233 6.16 1.90 15.84
N SER A 234 6.56 0.75 16.37
CA SER A 234 6.86 -0.44 15.57
C SER A 234 5.65 -0.85 14.72
N ALA A 235 4.46 -0.97 15.31
CA ALA A 235 3.24 -1.29 14.57
C ALA A 235 2.88 -0.22 13.53
N MET A 236 3.00 1.06 13.87
CA MET A 236 2.75 2.17 12.95
C MET A 236 3.73 2.15 11.77
N VAL A 237 5.01 1.84 12.02
CA VAL A 237 6.04 1.73 10.97
C VAL A 237 5.75 0.54 10.06
N THR A 238 5.34 -0.61 10.58
CA THR A 238 4.94 -1.77 9.75
C THR A 238 3.82 -1.40 8.78
N THR A 239 2.75 -0.79 9.28
CA THR A 239 1.64 -0.32 8.44
C THR A 239 2.11 0.67 7.37
N MET A 240 2.84 1.72 7.76
CA MET A 240 3.27 2.76 6.82
C MET A 240 4.31 2.26 5.81
N ASN A 241 5.13 1.27 6.17
CA ASN A 241 6.06 0.65 5.24
C ASN A 241 5.32 -0.12 4.13
N ARG A 242 4.24 -0.83 4.46
CA ARG A 242 3.36 -1.53 3.50
C ARG A 242 2.61 -0.54 2.61
N VAL A 243 2.04 0.51 3.20
CA VAL A 243 1.36 1.59 2.46
C VAL A 243 2.33 2.29 1.49
N ASN A 244 3.54 2.62 1.93
CA ASN A 244 4.57 3.17 1.05
C ASN A 244 4.91 2.24 -0.12
N GLY A 245 4.86 0.92 0.07
CA GLY A 245 5.07 -0.05 -1.01
C GLY A 245 4.08 0.12 -2.17
N ILE A 246 2.84 0.49 -1.87
CA ILE A 246 1.81 0.79 -2.87
C ILE A 246 2.05 2.16 -3.49
N TYR A 247 2.16 3.21 -2.67
CA TYR A 247 2.27 4.59 -3.15
C TYR A 247 3.56 4.85 -3.95
N GLU A 248 4.67 4.24 -3.55
CA GLU A 248 5.93 4.35 -4.31
C GLU A 248 5.83 3.71 -5.68
N ARG A 249 5.20 2.53 -5.77
CA ARG A 249 5.04 1.80 -7.02
C ARG A 249 4.03 2.46 -7.96
N GLU A 250 2.90 2.92 -7.42
CA GLU A 250 1.77 3.37 -8.23
C GLU A 250 1.86 4.86 -8.63
N VAL A 251 2.39 5.72 -7.75
CA VAL A 251 2.38 7.18 -7.95
C VAL A 251 3.69 7.89 -7.60
N ALA A 252 4.77 7.14 -7.35
CA ALA A 252 6.08 7.65 -6.96
C ALA A 252 6.07 8.57 -5.72
N VAL A 253 5.21 8.24 -4.74
CA VAL A 253 5.04 8.96 -3.48
C VAL A 253 5.57 8.13 -2.32
N SER A 254 6.38 8.75 -1.45
CA SER A 254 6.79 8.20 -0.15
C SER A 254 6.31 9.11 0.98
N MET A 255 5.97 8.51 2.10
CA MET A 255 5.65 9.20 3.35
C MET A 255 6.67 8.81 4.41
N VAL A 256 7.28 9.81 5.05
CA VAL A 256 8.34 9.64 6.06
C VAL A 256 7.84 10.24 7.38
N LEU A 257 7.86 9.45 8.45
CA LEU A 257 7.45 9.90 9.79
C LEU A 257 8.39 10.99 10.29
N ILE A 258 7.82 12.09 10.77
CA ILE A 258 8.56 13.26 11.25
C ILE A 258 9.44 12.97 12.46
N ALA A 259 10.45 13.81 12.70
CA ALA A 259 11.50 13.63 13.72
C ALA A 259 10.98 13.43 15.16
N ASN A 260 9.84 14.02 15.47
CA ASN A 260 9.20 13.95 16.78
C ASN A 260 7.82 13.28 16.73
N ASN A 261 7.62 12.35 15.83
CA ASN A 261 6.35 11.61 15.69
C ASN A 261 5.94 10.86 16.97
N ASP A 262 6.91 10.50 17.79
CA ASP A 262 6.69 9.84 19.08
C ASP A 262 5.93 10.72 20.11
N GLU A 263 5.83 12.03 19.88
CA GLU A 263 5.01 12.93 20.70
C GLU A 263 3.50 12.78 20.40
N LEU A 264 3.14 12.22 19.24
CA LEU A 264 1.77 11.94 18.82
C LEU A 264 1.29 10.53 19.21
N ILE A 265 2.12 9.74 19.90
CA ILE A 265 1.78 8.41 20.39
C ILE A 265 1.21 8.52 21.79
N PHE A 266 -0.11 8.37 21.90
CA PHE A 266 -0.82 8.33 23.17
C PHE A 266 -0.96 6.89 23.64
N LEU A 267 -0.64 6.63 24.91
CA LEU A 267 -0.61 5.27 25.48
C LEU A 267 -1.85 4.92 26.28
N SER A 268 -2.72 5.89 26.52
CA SER A 268 -3.92 5.72 27.35
C SER A 268 -5.11 6.48 26.78
N GLY A 269 -6.19 5.78 26.46
CA GLY A 269 -7.45 6.35 25.99
C GLY A 269 -8.18 7.24 27.00
N SER A 270 -7.76 7.21 28.28
CA SER A 270 -8.32 8.12 29.29
C SER A 270 -7.71 9.51 29.30
N THR A 271 -6.58 9.68 28.61
CA THR A 271 -5.80 10.95 28.61
C THR A 271 -5.46 11.46 27.22
N ASP A 272 -5.74 10.71 26.18
CA ASP A 272 -5.55 11.19 24.81
C ASP A 272 -6.63 12.22 24.41
N PRO A 273 -6.40 13.05 23.38
CA PRO A 273 -7.32 14.09 22.97
C PRO A 273 -8.43 13.61 22.02
N TYR A 274 -8.61 12.28 21.85
CA TYR A 274 -9.46 11.71 20.81
C TYR A 274 -10.76 11.10 21.35
N THR A 275 -11.80 11.16 20.54
CA THR A 275 -13.03 10.40 20.74
C THR A 275 -12.97 9.14 19.86
N ASN A 276 -12.28 8.11 20.35
CA ASN A 276 -11.90 6.90 19.61
C ASN A 276 -13.02 6.26 18.75
N ASN A 277 -14.29 6.37 19.18
CA ASN A 277 -15.44 5.78 18.48
C ASN A 277 -16.15 6.76 17.53
N SER A 278 -15.59 7.94 17.27
CA SER A 278 -16.18 8.94 16.38
C SER A 278 -15.16 9.45 15.36
N GLY A 279 -15.16 8.86 14.15
CA GLY A 279 -14.28 9.29 13.06
C GLY A 279 -14.45 10.77 12.73
N SER A 280 -15.68 11.25 12.61
CA SER A 280 -15.98 12.66 12.31
C SER A 280 -15.45 13.64 13.37
N ALA A 281 -15.52 13.29 14.67
CA ALA A 281 -14.91 14.10 15.73
C ALA A 281 -13.38 14.07 15.63
N MET A 282 -12.79 12.89 15.39
CA MET A 282 -11.34 12.73 15.31
C MET A 282 -10.71 13.50 14.15
N LEU A 283 -11.41 13.76 13.04
CA LEU A 283 -10.89 14.63 11.97
C LEU A 283 -10.48 16.01 12.49
N GLY A 284 -11.34 16.66 13.25
CA GLY A 284 -11.05 17.97 13.84
C GLY A 284 -10.04 17.89 14.98
N GLN A 285 -10.20 16.89 15.85
CA GLN A 285 -9.30 16.66 16.98
C GLN A 285 -7.87 16.40 16.49
N ASN A 286 -7.67 15.58 15.44
CA ASN A 286 -6.35 15.30 14.90
C ASN A 286 -5.70 16.56 14.30
N GLN A 287 -6.46 17.35 13.54
CA GLN A 287 -5.92 18.62 13.00
C GLN A 287 -5.44 19.56 14.12
N THR A 288 -6.21 19.69 15.19
CA THR A 288 -5.85 20.52 16.34
C THR A 288 -4.64 19.95 17.07
N THR A 289 -4.69 18.67 17.44
CA THR A 289 -3.62 17.99 18.20
C THR A 289 -2.27 18.04 17.50
N VAL A 290 -2.25 17.73 16.19
CA VAL A 290 -1.01 17.78 15.43
C VAL A 290 -0.48 19.19 15.28
N ASN A 291 -1.36 20.18 15.10
CA ASN A 291 -0.92 21.59 15.07
C ASN A 291 -0.35 22.06 16.40
N ASP A 292 -0.98 21.69 17.51
CA ASP A 292 -0.57 22.13 18.84
C ASP A 292 0.75 21.49 19.29
N ILE A 293 0.96 20.22 18.98
CA ILE A 293 2.15 19.47 19.41
C ILE A 293 3.31 19.65 18.42
N ILE A 294 3.05 19.54 17.13
CA ILE A 294 4.07 19.51 16.07
C ILE A 294 4.27 20.90 15.45
N GLY A 295 3.20 21.66 15.33
CA GLY A 295 3.19 22.91 14.57
C GLY A 295 2.96 22.72 13.08
N ASN A 296 2.08 23.53 12.51
CA ASN A 296 1.61 23.41 11.14
C ASN A 296 2.72 23.37 10.06
N ALA A 297 3.84 24.06 10.27
CA ALA A 297 4.94 24.11 9.29
C ALA A 297 5.78 22.81 9.22
N ASN A 298 5.64 21.90 10.18
CA ASN A 298 6.57 20.79 10.39
C ASN A 298 6.09 19.46 9.82
N TYR A 299 4.95 19.41 9.14
CA TYR A 299 4.43 18.22 8.49
C TYR A 299 3.66 18.59 7.21
N ASP A 300 3.41 17.61 6.36
CA ASP A 300 2.77 17.76 5.04
C ASP A 300 1.43 17.03 4.96
N ILE A 301 1.32 15.90 5.68
CA ILE A 301 0.13 15.07 5.85
C ILE A 301 0.07 14.62 7.31
N GLY A 302 -1.12 14.61 7.91
CA GLY A 302 -1.37 14.04 9.23
C GLY A 302 -2.50 13.02 9.19
N HIS A 303 -2.37 11.97 10.01
CA HIS A 303 -3.34 10.91 10.12
C HIS A 303 -3.42 10.39 11.56
N VAL A 304 -4.54 9.81 11.97
CA VAL A 304 -4.66 9.16 13.28
C VAL A 304 -5.15 7.73 13.16
N PHE A 305 -4.48 6.81 13.84
CA PHE A 305 -4.90 5.42 14.01
C PHE A 305 -5.71 5.24 15.29
N SER A 306 -6.82 4.51 15.17
CA SER A 306 -7.77 4.27 16.27
C SER A 306 -8.28 2.82 16.24
N THR A 307 -9.06 2.43 17.25
CA THR A 307 -9.75 1.12 17.26
C THR A 307 -11.22 1.22 16.89
N GLY A 308 -11.76 2.42 16.80
CA GLY A 308 -13.16 2.68 16.46
C GLY A 308 -13.31 3.85 15.51
N GLY A 309 -14.54 4.20 15.19
CA GLY A 309 -14.86 5.32 14.30
C GLY A 309 -14.75 5.04 12.81
N GLY A 310 -14.30 3.86 12.41
CA GLY A 310 -14.13 3.51 10.98
C GLY A 310 -13.06 4.32 10.27
N GLY A 311 -13.15 4.39 8.93
CA GLY A 311 -12.32 5.26 8.10
C GLY A 311 -13.04 6.55 7.76
N ILE A 312 -12.34 7.67 7.80
CA ILE A 312 -12.81 8.94 7.27
C ILE A 312 -11.62 9.87 6.97
N ALA A 313 -11.62 10.46 5.80
CA ALA A 313 -10.62 11.44 5.44
C ALA A 313 -11.22 12.63 4.69
N GLN A 314 -10.59 13.79 4.85
CA GLN A 314 -10.94 14.95 4.04
C GLN A 314 -10.29 14.86 2.67
N LEU A 315 -11.11 14.91 1.63
CA LEU A 315 -10.67 14.80 0.25
C LEU A 315 -9.66 15.90 -0.10
N GLY A 316 -8.49 15.48 -0.63
CA GLY A 316 -7.46 16.40 -1.09
C GLY A 316 -6.94 17.32 0.00
N SER A 317 -6.59 16.77 1.16
CA SER A 317 -6.15 17.53 2.32
C SER A 317 -4.65 17.76 2.43
N VAL A 318 -3.83 16.92 1.80
CA VAL A 318 -2.35 16.99 1.85
C VAL A 318 -1.84 18.37 1.45
N CYS A 319 -0.86 18.91 2.15
CA CYS A 319 -0.28 20.24 2.01
C CYS A 319 -1.22 21.43 2.36
N ARG A 320 -2.46 21.18 2.74
CA ARG A 320 -3.41 22.27 3.09
C ARG A 320 -3.31 22.65 4.55
N THR A 321 -2.96 23.89 4.81
CA THR A 321 -2.67 24.43 6.14
C THR A 321 -3.72 24.08 7.20
N ASN A 322 -5.01 24.09 6.86
CA ASN A 322 -6.09 23.93 7.83
C ASN A 322 -6.72 22.53 7.86
N SER A 323 -6.26 21.62 7.01
CA SER A 323 -6.91 20.31 6.86
C SER A 323 -5.96 19.14 6.63
N LYS A 324 -4.67 19.37 6.53
CA LYS A 324 -3.70 18.30 6.15
C LYS A 324 -3.53 17.19 7.19
N ALA A 325 -4.06 17.35 8.41
CA ALA A 325 -4.12 16.29 9.41
C ALA A 325 -5.54 15.69 9.58
N ARG A 326 -6.44 15.91 8.63
CA ARG A 326 -7.81 15.39 8.68
C ARG A 326 -7.90 14.04 7.95
N GLY A 327 -7.31 13.02 8.57
CA GLY A 327 -7.40 11.62 8.17
C GLY A 327 -7.47 10.73 9.40
N VAL A 328 -8.34 9.72 9.37
CA VAL A 328 -8.62 8.79 10.46
C VAL A 328 -8.74 7.38 9.89
N THR A 329 -8.10 6.41 10.50
CA THR A 329 -8.36 4.99 10.25
C THR A 329 -8.51 4.23 11.55
N GLY A 330 -9.68 3.63 11.75
CA GLY A 330 -10.02 2.86 12.95
C GLY A 330 -10.48 1.45 12.64
N SER A 331 -9.94 0.47 13.38
CA SER A 331 -10.31 -0.93 13.30
C SER A 331 -10.15 -1.60 14.66
N ALA A 332 -11.09 -2.45 15.06
CA ALA A 332 -10.97 -3.23 16.29
C ALA A 332 -9.75 -4.18 16.29
N ASN A 333 -9.29 -4.58 15.10
CA ASN A 333 -8.04 -5.33 14.91
C ASN A 333 -7.12 -4.57 13.94
N PRO A 334 -6.38 -3.53 14.41
CA PRO A 334 -5.65 -2.60 13.55
C PRO A 334 -4.27 -3.15 13.15
N VAL A 335 -4.24 -4.34 12.57
CA VAL A 335 -3.02 -5.03 12.10
C VAL A 335 -3.31 -5.85 10.85
N GLY A 336 -2.27 -6.04 10.04
CA GLY A 336 -2.30 -6.88 8.85
C GLY A 336 -2.97 -6.22 7.65
N ASP A 337 -3.11 -7.00 6.59
CA ASP A 337 -3.50 -6.52 5.27
C ASP A 337 -4.79 -5.70 5.23
N PHE A 338 -5.83 -6.12 5.95
CA PHE A 338 -7.08 -5.36 6.02
C PHE A 338 -6.89 -3.95 6.53
N PHE A 339 -6.13 -3.82 7.62
CA PHE A 339 -5.89 -2.50 8.18
C PHE A 339 -4.96 -1.70 7.28
N ASP A 340 -3.86 -2.32 6.82
CA ASP A 340 -2.80 -1.63 6.08
C ASP A 340 -3.25 -1.20 4.68
N VAL A 341 -3.91 -2.10 3.93
CA VAL A 341 -4.26 -1.90 2.52
C VAL A 341 -5.70 -1.44 2.34
N ASP A 342 -6.68 -2.22 2.86
CA ASP A 342 -8.09 -1.91 2.60
C ASP A 342 -8.52 -0.62 3.30
N TYR A 343 -7.85 -0.24 4.42
CA TYR A 343 -8.25 0.91 5.23
C TYR A 343 -7.24 2.06 5.17
N VAL A 344 -5.99 1.87 5.64
CA VAL A 344 -5.03 2.98 5.73
C VAL A 344 -4.65 3.50 4.35
N ALA A 345 -4.32 2.60 3.40
CA ALA A 345 -3.99 3.04 2.04
C ALA A 345 -5.20 3.71 1.36
N HIS A 346 -6.43 3.27 1.63
CA HIS A 346 -7.66 3.87 1.13
C HIS A 346 -7.88 5.29 1.69
N GLU A 347 -7.85 5.47 3.01
CA GLU A 347 -8.08 6.78 3.64
C GLU A 347 -7.01 7.81 3.25
N ILE A 348 -5.75 7.38 3.16
CA ILE A 348 -4.67 8.21 2.64
C ILE A 348 -4.92 8.56 1.16
N GLY A 349 -5.51 7.66 0.37
CA GLY A 349 -5.94 7.93 -1.01
C GLY A 349 -6.89 9.12 -1.09
N HIS A 350 -7.86 9.21 -0.19
CA HIS A 350 -8.74 10.38 -0.08
C HIS A 350 -7.97 11.65 0.26
N GLN A 351 -7.01 11.58 1.20
CA GLN A 351 -6.17 12.74 1.51
C GLN A 351 -5.35 13.21 0.30
N PHE A 352 -4.97 12.30 -0.61
CA PHE A 352 -4.35 12.62 -1.90
C PHE A 352 -5.34 12.89 -3.03
N GLY A 353 -6.62 13.03 -2.76
CA GLY A 353 -7.63 13.49 -3.71
C GLY A 353 -8.39 12.41 -4.47
N ALA A 354 -8.14 11.13 -4.22
CA ALA A 354 -8.86 10.04 -4.86
C ALA A 354 -10.26 9.85 -4.27
N GLN A 355 -11.24 9.60 -5.12
CA GLN A 355 -12.62 9.33 -4.75
C GLN A 355 -12.95 7.84 -4.91
N HIS A 356 -14.11 7.40 -4.42
CA HIS A 356 -14.55 6.02 -4.55
C HIS A 356 -14.80 5.62 -6.00
N THR A 357 -14.45 4.38 -6.35
CA THR A 357 -14.48 3.87 -7.73
C THR A 357 -15.60 2.86 -8.01
N PHE A 358 -16.30 2.37 -6.99
CA PHE A 358 -17.33 1.35 -7.09
C PHE A 358 -18.67 1.87 -7.67
N ASN A 359 -19.39 0.98 -8.38
CA ASN A 359 -20.68 1.30 -9.00
C ASN A 359 -21.81 0.46 -8.42
N THR A 360 -22.10 0.61 -7.13
CA THR A 360 -23.29 0.02 -6.49
C THR A 360 -23.75 0.89 -5.32
N ASN A 361 -25.02 0.76 -4.96
CA ASN A 361 -25.62 1.52 -3.86
C ASN A 361 -26.31 0.58 -2.86
N THR A 362 -25.62 -0.51 -2.48
CA THR A 362 -26.16 -1.53 -1.56
C THR A 362 -25.19 -1.81 -0.41
N GLY A 363 -25.72 -2.33 0.70
CA GLY A 363 -24.89 -2.65 1.88
C GLY A 363 -24.10 -1.44 2.39
N GLY A 364 -22.83 -1.61 2.74
CA GLY A 364 -21.94 -0.52 3.14
C GLY A 364 -21.59 0.49 2.04
N CYS A 365 -21.92 0.18 0.77
CA CYS A 365 -21.73 1.07 -0.37
C CYS A 365 -22.86 2.13 -0.49
N SER A 366 -23.98 1.92 0.23
CA SER A 366 -25.13 2.82 0.13
C SER A 366 -24.81 4.21 0.68
N GLY A 367 -24.99 5.23 -0.17
CA GLY A 367 -24.73 6.62 0.18
C GLY A 367 -23.26 7.06 0.10
N ASN A 368 -22.32 6.13 -0.16
CA ASN A 368 -20.87 6.41 -0.17
C ASN A 368 -20.27 6.47 -1.58
N GLY A 369 -21.02 6.11 -2.62
CA GLY A 369 -20.50 6.09 -3.99
C GLY A 369 -20.43 7.47 -4.64
N VAL A 370 -19.51 7.62 -5.58
CA VAL A 370 -19.30 8.84 -6.36
C VAL A 370 -19.52 8.54 -7.84
N ALA A 371 -20.63 9.04 -8.38
CA ALA A 371 -21.07 8.69 -9.74
C ALA A 371 -20.02 9.02 -10.83
N ASN A 372 -19.25 10.10 -10.66
CA ASN A 372 -18.26 10.56 -11.65
C ASN A 372 -16.96 9.75 -11.67
N THR A 373 -16.76 8.87 -10.69
CA THR A 373 -15.56 8.01 -10.59
C THR A 373 -15.90 6.53 -10.48
N ALA A 374 -17.18 6.17 -10.62
CA ALA A 374 -17.72 4.82 -10.48
C ALA A 374 -17.42 3.92 -11.69
N PHE A 375 -16.13 3.70 -11.96
CA PHE A 375 -15.63 2.90 -13.09
C PHE A 375 -15.52 1.41 -12.82
N GLU A 376 -15.69 0.98 -11.55
CA GLU A 376 -15.61 -0.43 -11.21
C GLU A 376 -16.99 -1.05 -10.98
N PRO A 377 -17.29 -2.23 -11.55
CA PRO A 377 -18.58 -2.89 -11.37
C PRO A 377 -18.78 -3.34 -9.92
N GLY A 378 -20.01 -3.30 -9.44
CA GLY A 378 -20.37 -3.76 -8.09
C GLY A 378 -19.57 -3.05 -7.01
N SER A 379 -18.97 -3.82 -6.10
CA SER A 379 -18.10 -3.30 -5.03
C SER A 379 -16.77 -2.75 -5.52
N GLY A 380 -16.42 -3.01 -6.78
CA GLY A 380 -15.05 -2.85 -7.25
C GLY A 380 -14.07 -3.81 -6.57
N SER A 381 -12.79 -3.66 -6.88
CA SER A 381 -11.73 -4.53 -6.38
C SER A 381 -10.42 -3.79 -6.04
N THR A 382 -10.26 -2.54 -6.46
CA THR A 382 -9.04 -1.75 -6.21
C THR A 382 -9.09 -1.02 -4.87
N ILE A 383 -8.01 -0.31 -4.51
CA ILE A 383 -7.87 0.34 -3.18
C ILE A 383 -9.02 1.30 -2.90
N MET A 384 -9.41 2.16 -3.87
CA MET A 384 -10.47 3.14 -3.66
C MET A 384 -11.88 2.56 -3.85
N ALA A 385 -12.00 1.25 -4.02
CA ALA A 385 -13.25 0.52 -4.04
C ALA A 385 -13.65 0.02 -2.64
N TYR A 386 -14.80 -0.67 -2.55
CA TYR A 386 -15.35 -1.22 -1.31
C TYR A 386 -15.48 -2.74 -1.37
N ALA A 387 -14.39 -3.41 -1.74
CA ALA A 387 -14.34 -4.86 -1.81
C ALA A 387 -14.81 -5.51 -0.50
N GLY A 388 -15.79 -6.39 -0.58
CA GLY A 388 -16.37 -7.09 0.57
C GLY A 388 -17.42 -6.32 1.38
N LEU A 389 -17.75 -5.06 1.04
CA LEU A 389 -18.60 -4.21 1.86
C LEU A 389 -20.02 -3.98 1.28
N CYS A 390 -20.25 -4.25 0.00
CA CYS A 390 -21.47 -3.87 -0.70
C CYS A 390 -22.60 -4.91 -0.60
N GLY A 391 -22.47 -5.91 0.25
CA GLY A 391 -23.42 -7.02 0.39
C GLY A 391 -23.17 -8.16 -0.61
N SER A 392 -23.59 -9.37 -0.26
CA SER A 392 -23.23 -10.61 -0.96
C SER A 392 -23.56 -10.64 -2.45
N GLY A 393 -24.60 -9.91 -2.89
CA GLY A 393 -25.00 -9.85 -4.30
C GLY A 393 -24.19 -8.88 -5.16
N ASN A 394 -23.39 -8.01 -4.56
CA ASN A 394 -22.64 -6.97 -5.25
C ASN A 394 -21.12 -6.96 -4.92
N ASN A 395 -20.66 -7.82 -4.04
CA ASN A 395 -19.25 -7.97 -3.75
C ASN A 395 -18.57 -8.81 -4.85
N LEU A 396 -17.54 -8.26 -5.46
CA LEU A 396 -16.69 -8.99 -6.42
C LEU A 396 -15.67 -9.88 -5.71
N GLN A 397 -15.18 -9.44 -4.56
CA GLN A 397 -14.20 -10.12 -3.72
C GLN A 397 -14.24 -9.55 -2.29
N ASN A 398 -13.53 -10.20 -1.36
CA ASN A 398 -13.58 -9.84 0.05
C ASN A 398 -12.56 -8.78 0.48
N HIS A 399 -11.52 -8.56 -0.32
CA HIS A 399 -10.39 -7.64 -0.06
C HIS A 399 -10.13 -6.76 -1.25
N SER A 400 -9.58 -5.58 -1.01
CA SER A 400 -9.03 -4.74 -2.07
C SER A 400 -7.73 -5.32 -2.60
N ASP A 401 -7.56 -5.32 -3.91
CA ASP A 401 -6.27 -5.56 -4.54
C ASP A 401 -5.33 -4.40 -4.23
N ALA A 402 -4.05 -4.68 -3.97
CA ALA A 402 -3.08 -3.67 -3.54
C ALA A 402 -2.60 -2.79 -4.72
N PHE A 403 -3.51 -2.21 -5.49
CA PHE A 403 -3.24 -1.24 -6.57
C PHE A 403 -4.42 -0.28 -6.75
N PHE A 404 -4.16 0.86 -7.39
CA PHE A 404 -5.17 1.86 -7.68
C PHE A 404 -5.80 1.65 -9.06
N HIS A 405 -7.10 1.87 -9.18
CA HIS A 405 -7.74 1.99 -10.48
C HIS A 405 -7.19 3.20 -11.26
N THR A 406 -7.21 3.15 -12.57
CA THR A 406 -6.70 4.22 -13.43
C THR A 406 -7.29 5.59 -13.09
N ILE A 407 -8.58 5.68 -12.73
CA ILE A 407 -9.18 6.96 -12.30
C ILE A 407 -8.53 7.49 -11.01
N SER A 408 -8.25 6.62 -10.04
CA SER A 408 -7.59 7.03 -8.79
C SER A 408 -6.15 7.47 -9.06
N LEU A 409 -5.44 6.80 -9.99
CA LEU A 409 -4.11 7.23 -10.44
C LEU A 409 -4.16 8.63 -11.08
N ASP A 410 -5.18 8.92 -11.90
CA ASP A 410 -5.38 10.23 -12.52
C ASP A 410 -5.66 11.31 -11.47
N GLU A 411 -6.59 11.05 -10.53
CA GLU A 411 -6.92 11.98 -9.45
C GLU A 411 -5.71 12.29 -8.56
N ILE A 412 -5.02 11.26 -8.06
CA ILE A 412 -3.82 11.42 -7.21
C ILE A 412 -2.73 12.16 -7.99
N SER A 413 -2.43 11.72 -9.22
CA SER A 413 -1.39 12.35 -10.05
C SER A 413 -1.69 13.82 -10.32
N ASN A 414 -2.94 14.15 -10.61
CA ASN A 414 -3.36 15.53 -10.80
C ASN A 414 -3.18 16.34 -9.49
N TYR A 415 -3.58 15.77 -8.36
CA TYR A 415 -3.47 16.43 -7.05
C TYR A 415 -2.01 16.74 -6.66
N ILE A 416 -1.11 15.78 -6.85
CA ILE A 416 0.31 15.93 -6.49
C ILE A 416 1.15 16.70 -7.52
N THR A 417 0.61 17.00 -8.70
CA THR A 417 1.35 17.72 -9.77
C THR A 417 0.84 19.11 -10.06
N THR A 418 -0.46 19.35 -9.93
CA THR A 418 -1.09 20.61 -10.36
C THR A 418 -1.93 21.30 -9.28
N GLN A 419 -2.23 20.59 -8.18
CA GLN A 419 -3.06 21.13 -7.09
C GLN A 419 -2.25 21.28 -5.80
N SER A 420 -2.95 21.42 -4.67
CA SER A 420 -2.33 21.67 -3.36
C SER A 420 -1.25 20.65 -2.98
N GLY A 421 -1.44 19.38 -3.31
CA GLY A 421 -0.45 18.33 -3.05
C GLY A 421 0.92 18.54 -3.70
N ALA A 422 1.02 19.42 -4.71
CA ALA A 422 2.30 19.76 -5.34
C ALA A 422 3.17 20.71 -4.53
N SER A 423 2.61 21.39 -3.51
CA SER A 423 3.22 22.57 -2.90
C SER A 423 4.21 22.30 -1.76
N CYS A 424 4.17 21.10 -1.15
CA CYS A 424 4.91 20.86 0.08
C CYS A 424 5.92 19.68 0.06
N PRO A 425 5.90 18.72 -0.89
CA PRO A 425 6.82 17.59 -0.84
C PRO A 425 8.25 17.98 -1.19
N VAL A 426 9.19 17.23 -0.62
CA VAL A 426 10.54 17.18 -1.18
C VAL A 426 10.48 16.35 -2.46
N THR A 427 10.90 16.97 -3.57
CA THR A 427 10.88 16.32 -4.89
C THR A 427 12.30 15.98 -5.31
N THR A 428 12.56 14.72 -5.64
CA THR A 428 13.87 14.24 -6.09
C THR A 428 13.77 13.60 -7.46
N PRO A 429 14.69 13.93 -8.41
CA PRO A 429 14.77 13.21 -9.67
C PRO A 429 15.11 11.74 -9.45
N VAL A 430 14.54 10.85 -10.26
CA VAL A 430 14.91 9.45 -10.35
C VAL A 430 15.42 9.13 -11.74
N SER A 431 16.36 8.18 -11.83
CA SER A 431 16.95 7.75 -13.11
C SER A 431 15.99 6.78 -13.80
N ASN A 432 14.83 7.27 -14.21
CA ASN A 432 13.84 6.49 -14.93
C ASN A 432 13.24 7.32 -16.06
N THR A 433 13.18 6.73 -17.24
CA THR A 433 12.52 7.32 -18.42
C THR A 433 11.19 6.58 -18.61
N PRO A 434 10.05 7.27 -18.53
CA PRO A 434 8.77 6.61 -18.74
C PRO A 434 8.65 5.94 -20.09
N PRO A 435 7.93 4.80 -20.20
CA PRO A 435 7.73 4.12 -21.46
C PRO A 435 6.97 4.99 -22.45
N VAL A 436 7.30 4.86 -23.73
CA VAL A 436 6.63 5.56 -24.83
C VAL A 436 5.51 4.70 -25.36
N VAL A 437 4.28 5.08 -25.05
CA VAL A 437 3.07 4.43 -25.56
C VAL A 437 2.71 5.09 -26.90
N PRO A 438 2.74 4.37 -28.03
CA PRO A 438 2.33 4.94 -29.31
C PRO A 438 0.82 5.20 -29.32
N SER A 439 0.39 6.17 -30.13
CA SER A 439 -1.04 6.44 -30.28
C SER A 439 -1.76 5.18 -30.77
N PHE A 440 -2.75 4.78 -30.01
CA PHE A 440 -3.58 3.62 -30.31
C PHE A 440 -5.02 4.11 -30.40
N ASN A 441 -5.49 4.26 -31.62
CA ASN A 441 -6.88 4.66 -31.86
C ASN A 441 -7.53 3.62 -32.77
N ALA A 442 -8.17 2.63 -32.17
CA ALA A 442 -8.85 1.57 -32.90
C ALA A 442 -10.31 1.45 -32.45
N THR A 443 -11.21 1.52 -33.41
CA THR A 443 -12.61 1.19 -33.22
C THR A 443 -12.87 -0.17 -33.84
N TYR A 444 -13.38 -1.10 -33.04
CA TYR A 444 -13.73 -2.44 -33.46
C TYR A 444 -15.24 -2.65 -33.44
N TYR A 445 -15.77 -3.26 -34.48
CA TYR A 445 -17.18 -3.65 -34.58
C TYR A 445 -17.29 -5.15 -34.41
N ILE A 446 -17.98 -5.56 -33.37
CA ILE A 446 -18.19 -6.97 -33.02
C ILE A 446 -19.69 -7.28 -32.90
N PRO A 447 -20.14 -8.52 -33.19
CA PRO A 447 -21.52 -8.91 -32.90
C PRO A 447 -21.83 -8.84 -31.41
N THR A 448 -23.10 -8.61 -31.09
CA THR A 448 -23.58 -8.66 -29.69
C THR A 448 -23.23 -10.00 -29.03
N SER A 449 -22.86 -9.98 -27.75
CA SER A 449 -22.53 -11.16 -26.95
C SER A 449 -21.31 -11.96 -27.48
N THR A 450 -20.40 -11.31 -28.18
CA THR A 450 -19.19 -11.94 -28.69
C THR A 450 -18.03 -11.66 -27.75
N PRO A 451 -17.34 -12.68 -27.23
CA PRO A 451 -16.06 -12.49 -26.55
C PRO A 451 -15.05 -11.86 -27.51
N PHE A 452 -14.17 -11.03 -26.96
CA PHE A 452 -13.13 -10.35 -27.75
C PHE A 452 -11.82 -10.25 -26.96
N GLU A 453 -10.74 -10.00 -27.66
CA GLU A 453 -9.45 -9.67 -27.06
C GLU A 453 -8.94 -8.32 -27.56
N ILE A 454 -8.21 -7.63 -26.72
CA ILE A 454 -7.52 -6.39 -27.06
C ILE A 454 -6.04 -6.55 -26.75
N THR A 455 -5.20 -6.23 -27.73
CA THR A 455 -3.74 -6.25 -27.58
C THR A 455 -3.20 -4.81 -27.64
N ALA A 456 -2.43 -4.40 -26.65
CA ALA A 456 -1.73 -3.12 -26.67
C ALA A 456 -0.68 -3.08 -27.79
N PRO A 457 -0.44 -1.92 -28.40
CA PRO A 457 0.67 -1.76 -29.33
C PRO A 457 1.99 -2.10 -28.65
N GLU A 458 3.03 -2.28 -29.44
CA GLU A 458 4.37 -2.44 -28.89
C GLU A 458 4.81 -1.13 -28.24
N VAL A 459 5.10 -1.20 -26.94
CA VAL A 459 5.56 -0.08 -26.14
C VAL A 459 7.07 -0.19 -25.96
N THR A 460 7.78 0.91 -26.06
CA THR A 460 9.23 0.96 -25.88
C THR A 460 9.59 1.70 -24.61
N ASP A 461 10.60 1.19 -23.92
CA ASP A 461 11.20 1.80 -22.75
C ASP A 461 12.68 2.07 -23.01
N ALA A 462 13.14 3.30 -22.73
CA ALA A 462 14.50 3.73 -23.03
C ALA A 462 15.54 3.12 -22.06
N ASP A 463 15.11 2.75 -20.87
CA ASP A 463 15.96 2.15 -19.84
C ASP A 463 15.94 0.61 -19.93
N HIS A 464 15.18 0.08 -20.90
CA HIS A 464 14.96 -1.34 -21.11
C HIS A 464 14.35 -2.06 -19.90
N ASP A 465 13.51 -1.35 -19.14
CA ASP A 465 12.77 -1.93 -18.05
C ASP A 465 11.68 -2.88 -18.54
N SER A 466 11.35 -3.88 -17.72
CA SER A 466 10.23 -4.78 -17.98
C SER A 466 8.92 -4.01 -17.92
N LEU A 467 8.07 -4.18 -18.91
CA LEU A 467 6.79 -3.49 -19.01
C LEU A 467 5.64 -4.38 -18.57
N TRP A 468 4.69 -3.77 -17.87
CA TRP A 468 3.48 -4.42 -17.38
C TRP A 468 2.27 -3.65 -17.86
N TYR A 469 1.21 -4.38 -18.23
CA TYR A 469 0.04 -3.84 -18.90
C TYR A 469 -1.20 -4.08 -18.05
N SER A 470 -2.04 -3.06 -17.91
CA SER A 470 -3.37 -3.19 -17.33
C SER A 470 -4.40 -2.62 -18.28
N TRP A 471 -5.43 -3.40 -18.56
CA TRP A 471 -6.59 -2.98 -19.33
C TRP A 471 -7.76 -2.77 -18.39
N VAL A 472 -8.29 -1.56 -18.33
CA VAL A 472 -9.46 -1.21 -17.53
C VAL A 472 -10.57 -0.67 -18.43
N GLN A 473 -11.80 -0.91 -18.05
CA GLN A 473 -12.95 -0.30 -18.71
C GLN A 473 -13.09 1.16 -18.30
N TRP A 474 -13.29 2.05 -19.27
CA TRP A 474 -13.38 3.50 -19.05
C TRP A 474 -14.78 4.03 -19.38
N ASP A 475 -15.82 3.34 -18.88
CA ASP A 475 -17.24 3.69 -19.05
C ASP A 475 -17.88 3.91 -17.68
N LEU A 476 -18.52 5.06 -17.47
CA LEU A 476 -19.21 5.37 -16.21
C LEU A 476 -20.57 4.68 -16.12
N GLY A 477 -21.44 4.88 -17.06
CA GLY A 477 -22.81 4.38 -17.03
C GLY A 477 -23.67 4.89 -15.89
N ASN A 478 -24.75 4.18 -15.60
CA ASN A 478 -25.68 4.54 -14.53
C ASN A 478 -25.15 4.08 -13.17
N PHE A 479 -24.91 5.01 -12.24
CA PHE A 479 -24.52 4.70 -10.88
C PHE A 479 -25.59 3.88 -10.13
N GLY A 480 -25.16 2.89 -9.37
CA GLY A 480 -26.03 2.02 -8.58
C GLY A 480 -26.58 0.81 -9.33
N SER A 481 -26.08 0.53 -10.54
CA SER A 481 -26.48 -0.67 -11.30
C SER A 481 -25.91 -1.93 -10.66
N PRO A 482 -26.73 -3.01 -10.48
CA PRO A 482 -26.22 -4.29 -10.03
C PRO A 482 -25.24 -4.87 -11.05
N TRP A 483 -24.07 -5.33 -10.62
CA TRP A 483 -23.07 -5.89 -11.52
C TRP A 483 -23.55 -7.15 -12.27
N ALA A 484 -24.40 -7.96 -11.62
CA ALA A 484 -24.97 -9.17 -12.21
C ALA A 484 -26.07 -8.92 -13.26
N ASN A 485 -26.61 -7.70 -13.31
CA ASN A 485 -27.62 -7.28 -14.27
C ASN A 485 -27.39 -5.81 -14.66
N PRO A 486 -26.30 -5.52 -15.36
CA PRO A 486 -26.01 -4.15 -15.80
C PRO A 486 -27.07 -3.75 -16.83
N ASN A 487 -27.72 -2.60 -16.63
CA ASN A 487 -28.74 -2.04 -17.52
C ASN A 487 -28.16 -1.51 -18.85
N ASN A 488 -27.33 -2.29 -19.53
CA ASN A 488 -26.62 -1.97 -20.77
C ASN A 488 -25.72 -0.70 -20.75
N ASN A 489 -25.63 -0.01 -19.62
CA ASN A 489 -24.83 1.19 -19.45
C ASN A 489 -24.10 1.09 -18.11
N GLY A 490 -22.81 0.89 -18.14
CA GLY A 490 -21.98 0.91 -16.93
C GLY A 490 -20.80 -0.04 -17.00
N PRO A 491 -19.92 0.03 -16.00
CA PRO A 491 -18.78 -0.86 -15.93
C PRO A 491 -19.25 -2.31 -15.71
N ILE A 492 -18.77 -3.21 -16.56
CA ILE A 492 -19.02 -4.66 -16.48
C ILE A 492 -17.75 -5.49 -16.37
N PHE A 493 -16.60 -4.88 -16.62
CA PHE A 493 -15.30 -5.54 -16.54
C PHE A 493 -14.52 -5.00 -15.35
N ARG A 494 -14.19 -5.90 -14.40
CA ARG A 494 -13.36 -5.54 -13.26
C ARG A 494 -11.91 -5.21 -13.68
N ALA A 495 -11.25 -4.38 -12.91
CA ALA A 495 -9.82 -4.19 -13.00
C ALA A 495 -9.07 -5.45 -12.53
N PHE A 496 -7.89 -5.71 -13.10
CA PHE A 496 -6.96 -6.74 -12.68
C PHE A 496 -5.57 -6.14 -12.49
N PHE A 497 -4.76 -6.79 -11.67
CA PHE A 497 -3.35 -6.44 -11.59
C PHE A 497 -2.73 -6.35 -12.98
N PRO A 498 -1.79 -5.41 -13.18
CA PRO A 498 -0.96 -5.41 -14.38
C PRO A 498 -0.23 -6.75 -14.55
N ASP A 499 0.01 -7.13 -15.80
CA ASP A 499 0.64 -8.39 -16.17
C ASP A 499 1.58 -8.15 -17.38
N GLU A 500 2.50 -9.04 -17.65
CA GLU A 500 3.45 -8.93 -18.77
C GLU A 500 2.77 -9.07 -20.13
N SER A 501 1.57 -9.67 -20.17
CA SER A 501 0.80 -9.81 -21.39
C SER A 501 0.23 -8.48 -21.85
N ARG A 502 0.51 -8.11 -23.08
CA ARG A 502 -0.13 -6.97 -23.75
C ARG A 502 -1.60 -7.21 -24.09
N THR A 503 -2.06 -8.46 -24.01
CA THR A 503 -3.40 -8.88 -24.45
C THR A 503 -4.29 -9.21 -23.27
N ARG A 504 -5.52 -8.71 -23.31
CA ARG A 504 -6.57 -9.09 -22.39
C ARG A 504 -7.80 -9.60 -23.14
N VAL A 505 -8.37 -10.71 -22.67
CA VAL A 505 -9.61 -11.32 -23.18
C VAL A 505 -10.81 -10.84 -22.36
N PHE A 506 -11.92 -10.54 -23.03
CA PHE A 506 -13.16 -10.05 -22.45
C PHE A 506 -14.38 -10.90 -22.90
N PRO A 507 -15.21 -11.41 -21.97
CA PRO A 507 -14.91 -11.57 -20.55
C PRO A 507 -13.74 -12.53 -20.33
N VAL A 508 -13.18 -12.53 -19.13
CA VAL A 508 -12.17 -13.54 -18.77
C VAL A 508 -12.80 -14.92 -18.89
N ILE A 509 -12.22 -15.78 -19.71
CA ILE A 509 -12.63 -17.17 -19.87
C ILE A 509 -11.80 -17.98 -18.86
N ASN A 510 -12.47 -18.55 -17.86
CA ASN A 510 -11.83 -19.41 -16.85
C ASN A 510 -11.55 -20.79 -17.44
#